data_ba98fdf804866987d67fe37127519fb1
#
_entry.id   ba98fdf804866987d67fe37127519fb1
#
_cell.length_a   1.000
_cell.length_b   1.000
_cell.length_c   1.000
_cell.angle_alpha   90.00
_cell.angle_beta   90.00
_cell.angle_gamma   90.00
#
_symmetry.space_group_name_H-M   'P 1'
#
loop_
_entity.id
_entity.type
_entity.pdbx_description
1 polymer ?
#
loop_
_entity_poly.entity_id
_entity_poly.type
_entity_poly.pdbx_seq_one_letter_code
_entity_poly.pdbx_strand_id
1 'polypeptide(L)'
;MVPSPANDMTTPRLFRSSSRNAQMFLTAVTAVSLLLAGLPENPEFAQAQTATLPKGSRPPRTLPLTSFYDTPHPLPPGKAGELIRSEPIDKYNLPFELSALRILYHSRTAKGEDLPVSAVVLVPDSKPPASGWSLIAYAHEFRGAARQCAPSLMKNLGVGPLLAMYANLGYAVVATDYSGLGADSGKPVLDMQSNALDVIYSVLAARAAVPQIGPKWIAVGPFQGALAAVAVAESEVRDPNYLGSVATSGVADAQPAYERFALRSPSSNRMLLVLASTVKALYPEFQVSDMLKDAALPAYQRVTQACGGETEPEFSNEMLKPGWENNRFVKEFFSRNTPGQKRALSPLLVISGEVDPAIPSDMSERTVARMCKQGGRILFLKYPDVDASGVMGASVADQISWIKARFAGYAAPGNCR
;
A
#
# COMPACT_ATOMS: atom_id res chain seq x y z
N MET A 1 -35.32 -11.42 62.35
CA MET A 1 -34.25 -10.62 62.94
C MET A 1 -32.92 -11.22 62.51
N VAL A 2 -32.30 -10.66 61.50
CA VAL A 2 -30.94 -11.01 61.06
C VAL A 2 -30.30 -9.66 60.65
N PRO A 3 -29.15 -9.29 61.19
CA PRO A 3 -28.53 -8.01 60.88
C PRO A 3 -27.72 -8.09 59.57
N SER A 4 -27.81 -7.03 58.81
CA SER A 4 -27.01 -6.72 57.60
C SER A 4 -25.58 -6.37 57.99
N PRO A 5 -24.53 -6.75 57.23
CA PRO A 5 -23.21 -6.18 57.36
C PRO A 5 -22.98 -5.02 56.40
N ALA A 6 -22.28 -4.03 56.95
CA ALA A 6 -21.94 -2.75 56.36
C ALA A 6 -20.94 -2.88 55.20
N ASN A 7 -21.10 -1.98 54.24
CA ASN A 7 -20.15 -1.66 53.16
C ASN A 7 -18.82 -1.13 53.70
N ASP A 8 -17.73 -1.72 53.22
CA ASP A 8 -16.41 -1.13 53.35
C ASP A 8 -15.87 -0.80 51.93
N MET A 9 -15.86 0.50 51.64
CA MET A 9 -15.29 1.06 50.40
C MET A 9 -13.81 1.35 50.61
N THR A 10 -12.93 0.44 50.20
CA THR A 10 -11.51 0.72 50.11
C THR A 10 -11.13 1.15 48.68
N THR A 11 -10.77 2.43 48.55
CA THR A 11 -10.18 3.05 47.39
C THR A 11 -8.84 2.43 47.00
N PRO A 12 -8.55 2.20 45.69
CA PRO A 12 -7.23 1.72 45.29
C PRO A 12 -6.21 2.85 45.32
N ARG A 13 -5.11 2.57 45.99
CA ARG A 13 -3.91 3.45 46.08
C ARG A 13 -3.27 3.60 44.70
N LEU A 14 -3.05 4.85 44.30
CA LEU A 14 -2.19 5.27 43.19
C LEU A 14 -0.73 4.80 43.43
N PHE A 15 -0.21 4.00 42.53
CA PHE A 15 1.21 3.66 42.47
C PHE A 15 2.02 4.91 42.08
N ARG A 16 2.79 5.43 43.02
CA ARG A 16 3.88 6.39 42.75
C ARG A 16 5.02 5.63 42.06
N SER A 17 5.28 5.90 40.81
CA SER A 17 6.49 5.43 40.11
C SER A 17 7.73 6.16 40.70
N SER A 18 8.69 5.39 41.17
CA SER A 18 9.92 5.90 41.73
C SER A 18 10.84 6.44 40.63
N SER A 19 11.29 7.66 40.81
CA SER A 19 12.17 8.45 39.94
C SER A 19 13.61 7.91 39.77
N ARG A 20 13.88 6.64 40.11
CA ARG A 20 15.22 6.04 39.99
C ARG A 20 15.57 5.45 38.61
N ASN A 21 14.58 5.14 37.75
CA ASN A 21 14.86 4.56 36.44
C ASN A 21 15.08 5.60 35.32
N ALA A 22 14.75 6.87 35.56
CA ALA A 22 14.99 7.94 34.57
C ALA A 22 16.45 8.41 34.54
N GLN A 23 17.18 8.25 35.64
CA GLN A 23 18.61 8.66 35.70
C GLN A 23 19.57 7.62 35.08
N MET A 24 19.16 6.36 34.98
CA MET A 24 20.02 5.34 34.35
C MET A 24 19.99 5.38 32.79
N PHE A 25 18.94 5.95 32.19
CA PHE A 25 18.88 6.11 30.74
C PHE A 25 19.64 7.35 30.23
N LEU A 26 19.76 8.40 31.04
CA LEU A 26 20.50 9.60 30.63
C LEU A 26 22.02 9.41 30.66
N THR A 27 22.55 8.53 31.51
CA THR A 27 23.98 8.25 31.58
C THR A 27 24.50 7.33 30.49
N ALA A 28 23.63 6.52 29.85
CA ALA A 28 24.04 5.66 28.75
C ALA A 28 24.13 6.43 27.40
N VAL A 29 23.34 7.48 27.22
CA VAL A 29 23.34 8.30 25.99
C VAL A 29 24.54 9.26 25.96
N THR A 30 24.96 9.78 27.12
CA THR A 30 26.14 10.67 27.22
C THR A 30 27.46 9.93 27.08
N ALA A 31 27.55 8.66 27.41
CA ALA A 31 28.77 7.86 27.25
C ALA A 31 29.09 7.48 25.81
N VAL A 32 28.08 7.36 24.94
CA VAL A 32 28.27 7.09 23.51
C VAL A 32 28.67 8.34 22.72
N SER A 33 28.25 9.52 23.16
CA SER A 33 28.61 10.78 22.50
C SER A 33 30.04 11.23 22.80
N LEU A 34 30.66 10.76 23.88
CA LEU A 34 32.06 11.11 24.25
C LEU A 34 33.10 10.16 23.64
N LEU A 35 32.70 9.01 23.10
CA LEU A 35 33.58 8.07 22.40
C LEU A 35 33.78 8.37 20.91
N LEU A 36 32.96 9.29 20.34
CA LEU A 36 33.09 9.73 18.94
C LEU A 36 33.87 11.03 18.76
N ALA A 37 34.28 11.69 19.84
CA ALA A 37 35.01 12.97 19.79
C ALA A 37 36.55 12.82 19.72
N GLY A 38 37.07 11.62 19.58
CA GLY A 38 38.50 11.33 19.61
C GLY A 38 39.13 10.65 18.40
N LEU A 39 38.40 10.53 17.29
CA LEU A 39 38.96 10.00 16.04
C LEU A 39 39.59 11.16 15.25
N PRO A 40 40.84 11.06 14.79
CA PRO A 40 41.44 12.09 13.94
C PRO A 40 40.63 12.17 12.62
N GLU A 41 40.26 13.38 12.24
CA GLU A 41 39.72 13.68 10.94
C GLU A 41 40.75 13.27 9.86
N ASN A 42 40.53 12.15 9.26
CA ASN A 42 41.37 11.69 8.16
C ASN A 42 40.90 12.38 6.87
N PRO A 43 41.67 13.32 6.30
CA PRO A 43 41.27 14.10 5.13
C PRO A 43 41.04 13.26 3.88
N GLU A 44 41.44 12.00 3.87
CA GLU A 44 41.19 11.08 2.74
C GLU A 44 39.71 10.64 2.62
N PHE A 45 38.93 10.69 3.72
CA PHE A 45 37.50 10.39 3.64
C PHE A 45 36.64 11.51 3.07
N ALA A 46 37.13 12.76 3.11
CA ALA A 46 36.42 13.90 2.56
C ALA A 46 36.56 14.02 1.01
N GLN A 47 37.57 13.40 0.44
CA GLN A 47 37.82 13.45 -1.03
C GLN A 47 37.12 12.34 -1.81
N ALA A 48 36.58 11.30 -1.15
CA ALA A 48 35.88 10.21 -1.83
C ALA A 48 34.46 10.57 -2.32
N GLN A 49 33.92 11.75 -1.98
CA GLN A 49 32.56 12.16 -2.36
C GLN A 49 32.46 12.96 -3.66
N THR A 50 33.58 13.27 -4.32
CA THR A 50 33.57 14.01 -5.60
C THR A 50 34.10 13.22 -6.79
N ALA A 51 34.22 11.89 -6.68
CA ALA A 51 34.45 11.07 -7.84
C ALA A 51 33.22 11.13 -8.74
N THR A 52 33.26 11.98 -9.78
CA THR A 52 32.33 11.94 -10.91
C THR A 52 32.39 10.54 -11.50
N LEU A 53 31.37 9.73 -11.21
CA LEU A 53 31.19 8.44 -11.87
C LEU A 53 31.21 8.68 -13.39
N PRO A 54 31.95 7.87 -14.17
CA PRO A 54 31.95 7.97 -15.62
C PRO A 54 30.51 7.90 -16.10
N LYS A 55 30.17 8.66 -17.16
CA LYS A 55 28.88 8.62 -17.86
C LYS A 55 28.68 7.24 -18.55
N GLY A 56 28.68 6.19 -17.77
CA GLY A 56 28.18 4.88 -18.16
C GLY A 56 26.67 4.87 -17.92
N SER A 57 25.92 4.43 -18.91
CA SER A 57 24.47 4.22 -18.78
C SER A 57 24.17 3.49 -17.48
N ARG A 58 23.42 4.11 -16.57
CA ARG A 58 22.92 3.40 -15.39
C ARG A 58 22.21 2.13 -15.88
N PRO A 59 22.52 0.94 -15.32
CA PRO A 59 21.83 -0.27 -15.74
C PRO A 59 20.32 -0.04 -15.60
N PRO A 60 19.51 -0.55 -16.54
CA PRO A 60 18.08 -0.31 -16.53
C PRO A 60 17.50 -0.72 -15.17
N ARG A 61 16.67 0.16 -14.58
CA ARG A 61 16.01 -0.08 -13.29
C ARG A 61 14.89 -1.11 -13.42
N THR A 62 14.48 -1.41 -14.64
CA THR A 62 13.39 -2.32 -14.98
C THR A 62 13.92 -3.60 -15.64
N LEU A 63 13.17 -4.67 -15.47
CA LEU A 63 13.30 -5.92 -16.21
C LEU A 63 12.51 -5.82 -17.52
N PRO A 64 12.86 -6.58 -18.55
CA PRO A 64 12.08 -6.60 -19.78
C PRO A 64 10.70 -7.24 -19.55
N LEU A 65 9.70 -6.72 -20.24
CA LEU A 65 8.41 -7.37 -20.39
C LEU A 65 8.60 -8.63 -21.28
N THR A 66 8.45 -9.81 -20.70
CA THR A 66 8.64 -11.10 -21.38
C THR A 66 7.30 -11.76 -21.69
N SER A 67 7.32 -12.84 -22.47
CA SER A 67 6.15 -13.67 -22.75
C SER A 67 5.49 -14.28 -21.50
N PHE A 68 6.16 -14.22 -20.35
CA PHE A 68 5.55 -14.58 -19.07
C PHE A 68 4.27 -13.78 -18.80
N TYR A 69 4.21 -12.52 -19.21
CA TYR A 69 3.07 -11.63 -18.96
C TYR A 69 2.00 -11.69 -20.06
N ASP A 70 2.23 -12.45 -21.13
CA ASP A 70 1.29 -12.55 -22.24
C ASP A 70 0.28 -13.67 -21.97
N THR A 71 -0.98 -13.41 -22.32
CA THR A 71 -2.07 -14.39 -22.24
C THR A 71 -2.76 -14.53 -23.58
N PRO A 72 -3.38 -15.68 -23.86
CA PRO A 72 -4.27 -15.80 -25.02
C PRO A 72 -5.41 -14.78 -25.00
N HIS A 73 -5.83 -14.34 -26.15
CA HIS A 73 -7.04 -13.54 -26.32
C HIS A 73 -8.05 -14.30 -27.19
N PRO A 74 -9.26 -14.65 -26.67
CA PRO A 74 -9.74 -14.41 -25.30
C PRO A 74 -8.97 -15.24 -24.25
N LEU A 75 -8.92 -14.73 -23.01
CA LEU A 75 -8.39 -15.48 -21.87
C LEU A 75 -9.27 -16.73 -21.66
N PRO A 76 -8.68 -17.95 -21.59
CA PRO A 76 -9.43 -19.13 -21.19
C PRO A 76 -10.09 -18.91 -19.82
N PRO A 77 -11.39 -19.28 -19.65
CA PRO A 77 -12.07 -19.07 -18.37
C PRO A 77 -11.37 -19.78 -17.22
N GLY A 78 -11.22 -19.09 -16.08
CA GLY A 78 -10.64 -19.63 -14.85
C GLY A 78 -11.40 -19.19 -13.61
N LYS A 79 -11.18 -19.89 -12.50
CA LYS A 79 -11.72 -19.50 -11.20
C LYS A 79 -10.93 -18.30 -10.67
N ALA A 80 -11.60 -17.41 -9.93
CA ALA A 80 -10.93 -16.31 -9.28
C ALA A 80 -9.83 -16.82 -8.31
N GLY A 81 -8.61 -16.33 -8.46
CA GLY A 81 -7.43 -16.78 -7.73
C GLY A 81 -6.76 -18.04 -8.30
N GLU A 82 -7.26 -18.60 -9.40
CA GLU A 82 -6.63 -19.73 -10.08
C GLU A 82 -5.30 -19.30 -10.70
N LEU A 83 -4.25 -20.08 -10.45
CA LEU A 83 -2.92 -19.84 -10.96
C LEU A 83 -2.86 -20.21 -12.44
N ILE A 84 -2.52 -19.25 -13.30
CA ILE A 84 -2.30 -19.48 -14.74
C ILE A 84 -0.90 -20.07 -14.95
N ARG A 85 0.12 -19.43 -14.36
CA ARG A 85 1.50 -19.90 -14.41
C ARG A 85 2.36 -19.29 -13.31
N SER A 86 3.50 -19.90 -13.03
CA SER A 86 4.52 -19.34 -12.15
C SER A 86 5.91 -19.64 -12.72
N GLU A 87 6.89 -18.80 -12.41
CA GLU A 87 8.30 -19.05 -12.69
C GLU A 87 9.19 -18.47 -11.60
N PRO A 88 10.28 -19.15 -11.21
CA PRO A 88 11.31 -18.58 -10.34
C PRO A 88 12.01 -17.41 -11.02
N ILE A 89 12.44 -16.42 -10.23
CA ILE A 89 13.17 -15.27 -10.70
C ILE A 89 14.26 -14.86 -9.69
N ASP A 90 15.49 -14.68 -10.17
CA ASP A 90 16.69 -14.31 -9.39
C ASP A 90 17.22 -12.89 -9.71
N LYS A 91 16.45 -12.10 -10.49
CA LYS A 91 16.90 -10.80 -11.04
C LYS A 91 16.57 -9.60 -10.20
N TYR A 92 16.00 -9.80 -9.00
CA TYR A 92 15.66 -8.70 -8.10
C TYR A 92 16.85 -8.30 -7.23
N ASN A 93 17.05 -6.99 -7.09
CA ASN A 93 18.02 -6.42 -6.16
C ASN A 93 17.35 -6.21 -4.80
N LEU A 94 17.33 -7.25 -3.98
CA LEU A 94 16.79 -7.21 -2.62
C LEU A 94 17.94 -7.20 -1.60
N PRO A 95 17.74 -6.61 -0.40
CA PRO A 95 18.80 -6.50 0.61
C PRO A 95 19.13 -7.84 1.28
N PHE A 96 18.32 -8.89 1.07
CA PHE A 96 18.52 -10.24 1.58
C PHE A 96 18.40 -11.24 0.44
N GLU A 97 19.09 -12.39 0.56
CA GLU A 97 18.85 -13.53 -0.31
C GLU A 97 17.47 -14.12 0.00
N LEU A 98 16.58 -14.07 -0.97
CA LEU A 98 15.19 -14.52 -0.87
C LEU A 98 14.82 -15.27 -2.13
N SER A 99 14.07 -16.34 -1.99
CA SER A 99 13.45 -16.98 -3.13
C SER A 99 12.28 -16.12 -3.62
N ALA A 100 12.26 -15.85 -4.93
CA ALA A 100 11.21 -15.07 -5.57
C ALA A 100 10.60 -15.85 -6.74
N LEU A 101 9.26 -15.78 -6.86
CA LEU A 101 8.54 -16.31 -7.99
C LEU A 101 7.66 -15.20 -8.58
N ARG A 102 7.60 -15.11 -9.92
CA ARG A 102 6.52 -14.40 -10.59
C ARG A 102 5.34 -15.35 -10.74
N ILE A 103 4.14 -14.83 -10.55
CA ILE A 103 2.89 -15.56 -10.77
C ILE A 103 1.98 -14.77 -11.69
N LEU A 104 1.19 -15.48 -12.48
CA LEU A 104 0.09 -14.95 -13.27
C LEU A 104 -1.16 -15.71 -12.87
N TYR A 105 -2.25 -15.02 -12.61
CA TYR A 105 -3.47 -15.61 -12.04
C TYR A 105 -4.73 -14.92 -12.55
N HIS A 106 -5.86 -15.62 -12.42
CA HIS A 106 -7.19 -15.10 -12.69
C HIS A 106 -7.65 -14.17 -11.57
N SER A 107 -7.97 -12.93 -11.90
CA SER A 107 -8.65 -11.99 -11.01
C SER A 107 -10.04 -11.63 -11.53
N ARG A 108 -10.69 -10.66 -10.90
CA ARG A 108 -11.99 -10.16 -11.30
C ARG A 108 -12.04 -8.65 -11.30
N THR A 109 -12.66 -8.04 -12.29
CA THR A 109 -13.09 -6.65 -12.19
C THR A 109 -14.15 -6.50 -11.10
N ALA A 110 -14.41 -5.28 -10.65
CA ALA A 110 -15.52 -5.01 -9.74
C ALA A 110 -16.92 -5.39 -10.34
N LYS A 111 -17.00 -5.64 -11.66
CA LYS A 111 -18.18 -6.16 -12.34
C LYS A 111 -18.23 -7.70 -12.43
N GLY A 112 -17.18 -8.39 -11.94
CA GLY A 112 -17.06 -9.84 -11.94
C GLY A 112 -16.45 -10.43 -13.23
N GLU A 113 -15.96 -9.60 -14.16
CA GLU A 113 -15.32 -10.04 -15.39
C GLU A 113 -13.96 -10.66 -15.10
N ASP A 114 -13.64 -11.76 -15.78
CA ASP A 114 -12.37 -12.47 -15.65
C ASP A 114 -11.23 -11.74 -16.36
N LEU A 115 -10.08 -11.63 -15.70
CA LEU A 115 -8.90 -11.01 -16.28
C LEU A 115 -7.60 -11.55 -15.65
N PRO A 116 -6.47 -11.54 -16.42
CA PRO A 116 -5.19 -11.97 -15.91
C PRO A 116 -4.50 -10.84 -15.11
N VAL A 117 -3.89 -11.19 -13.98
CA VAL A 117 -3.09 -10.28 -13.17
C VAL A 117 -1.78 -10.95 -12.79
N SER A 118 -0.68 -10.19 -12.80
CA SER A 118 0.63 -10.66 -12.34
C SER A 118 0.93 -10.23 -10.90
N ALA A 119 1.80 -10.99 -10.25
CA ALA A 119 2.33 -10.67 -8.93
C ALA A 119 3.71 -11.28 -8.73
N VAL A 120 4.38 -10.86 -7.65
CA VAL A 120 5.59 -11.53 -7.14
C VAL A 120 5.28 -12.16 -5.79
N VAL A 121 5.77 -13.38 -5.59
CA VAL A 121 5.79 -14.06 -4.30
C VAL A 121 7.23 -14.08 -3.80
N LEU A 122 7.46 -13.55 -2.60
CA LEU A 122 8.73 -13.67 -1.88
C LEU A 122 8.57 -14.73 -0.79
N VAL A 123 9.52 -15.64 -0.73
CA VAL A 123 9.51 -16.76 0.22
C VAL A 123 10.69 -16.58 1.18
N PRO A 124 10.44 -16.66 2.52
CA PRO A 124 11.52 -16.65 3.50
C PRO A 124 12.55 -17.74 3.23
N ASP A 125 13.82 -17.48 3.48
CA ASP A 125 14.87 -18.50 3.42
C ASP A 125 14.81 -19.50 4.59
N SER A 126 14.03 -19.18 5.62
CA SER A 126 13.83 -20.04 6.79
C SER A 126 12.91 -21.22 6.48
N LYS A 127 13.09 -22.33 7.23
CA LYS A 127 12.16 -23.46 7.16
C LYS A 127 10.74 -23.03 7.57
N PRO A 128 9.70 -23.42 6.80
CA PRO A 128 8.33 -23.07 7.15
C PRO A 128 7.92 -23.67 8.50
N PRO A 129 7.15 -22.93 9.32
CA PRO A 129 6.48 -23.50 10.49
C PRO A 129 5.56 -24.67 10.10
N ALA A 130 5.17 -25.52 11.05
CA ALA A 130 4.24 -26.63 10.79
C ALA A 130 2.89 -26.18 10.21
N SER A 131 2.45 -24.95 10.51
CA SER A 131 1.24 -24.32 9.95
C SER A 131 1.46 -23.65 8.60
N GLY A 132 2.66 -23.71 8.03
CA GLY A 132 3.08 -22.91 6.88
C GLY A 132 3.45 -21.47 7.26
N TRP A 133 4.08 -20.74 6.33
CA TRP A 133 4.34 -19.32 6.52
C TRP A 133 3.06 -18.50 6.54
N SER A 134 2.92 -17.60 7.50
CA SER A 134 1.88 -16.57 7.45
C SER A 134 2.15 -15.62 6.27
N LEU A 135 1.09 -15.16 5.60
CA LEU A 135 1.20 -14.41 4.36
C LEU A 135 0.86 -12.93 4.54
N ILE A 136 1.70 -12.07 4.01
CA ILE A 136 1.39 -10.65 3.80
C ILE A 136 1.03 -10.45 2.33
N ALA A 137 -0.18 -9.99 2.05
CA ALA A 137 -0.62 -9.55 0.74
C ALA A 137 -0.37 -8.04 0.63
N TYR A 138 0.62 -7.66 -0.18
CA TYR A 138 1.03 -6.28 -0.31
C TYR A 138 0.35 -5.60 -1.50
N ALA A 139 -0.30 -4.50 -1.20
CA ALA A 139 -0.98 -3.60 -2.10
C ALA A 139 -0.10 -2.37 -2.33
N HIS A 140 0.47 -2.22 -3.53
CA HIS A 140 1.45 -1.16 -3.79
C HIS A 140 0.80 0.21 -4.03
N GLU A 141 1.60 1.27 -3.88
CA GLU A 141 1.27 2.63 -4.27
C GLU A 141 1.32 2.81 -5.79
N PHE A 142 0.79 3.94 -6.30
CA PHE A 142 0.80 4.26 -7.72
C PHE A 142 2.22 4.25 -8.31
N ARG A 143 2.42 3.45 -9.36
CA ARG A 143 3.71 3.28 -10.03
C ARG A 143 3.71 3.75 -11.48
N GLY A 144 2.57 4.12 -12.02
CA GLY A 144 2.39 4.56 -13.39
C GLY A 144 1.14 3.97 -14.02
N ALA A 145 0.81 4.43 -15.23
CA ALA A 145 -0.40 4.05 -15.93
C ALA A 145 -0.12 3.22 -17.21
N ALA A 146 1.07 2.63 -17.29
CA ALA A 146 1.47 1.80 -18.41
C ALA A 146 1.86 0.39 -17.95
N ARG A 147 1.65 -0.60 -18.82
CA ARG A 147 1.89 -2.02 -18.55
C ARG A 147 3.29 -2.32 -17.98
N GLN A 148 4.32 -1.63 -18.50
CA GLN A 148 5.71 -1.78 -18.04
C GLN A 148 5.97 -1.20 -16.65
N CYS A 149 5.02 -0.53 -16.02
CA CYS A 149 5.16 0.06 -14.70
C CYS A 149 4.85 -0.93 -13.57
N ALA A 150 4.59 -2.19 -13.87
CA ALA A 150 4.37 -3.25 -12.91
C ALA A 150 5.54 -3.36 -11.91
N PRO A 151 5.30 -3.40 -10.60
CA PRO A 151 6.34 -3.64 -9.61
C PRO A 151 7.15 -4.91 -9.88
N SER A 152 6.54 -5.96 -10.38
CA SER A 152 7.23 -7.20 -10.77
C SER A 152 8.25 -7.03 -11.92
N LEU A 153 8.18 -5.93 -12.66
CA LEU A 153 9.17 -5.54 -13.67
C LEU A 153 10.24 -4.59 -13.11
N MET A 154 10.15 -4.14 -11.87
CA MET A 154 11.16 -3.29 -11.23
C MET A 154 12.20 -4.15 -10.51
N LYS A 155 13.49 -3.92 -10.73
CA LYS A 155 14.56 -4.69 -10.07
C LYS A 155 14.50 -4.65 -8.54
N ASN A 156 13.94 -3.58 -7.98
CA ASN A 156 13.73 -3.43 -6.55
C ASN A 156 12.25 -3.58 -6.13
N LEU A 157 11.39 -4.14 -6.98
CA LEU A 157 9.96 -4.31 -6.72
C LEU A 157 9.23 -3.01 -6.30
N GLY A 158 9.80 -1.85 -6.60
CA GLY A 158 9.29 -0.55 -6.14
C GLY A 158 9.59 -0.26 -4.66
N VAL A 159 9.39 -1.22 -3.76
CA VAL A 159 9.59 -1.13 -2.30
C VAL A 159 10.31 -2.37 -1.75
N GLY A 160 11.23 -2.93 -2.50
CA GLY A 160 11.94 -4.17 -2.17
C GLY A 160 12.49 -4.27 -0.75
N PRO A 161 13.13 -3.23 -0.18
CA PRO A 161 13.60 -3.27 1.21
C PRO A 161 12.49 -3.55 2.22
N LEU A 162 11.29 -2.99 2.04
CA LEU A 162 10.14 -3.24 2.92
C LEU A 162 9.63 -4.67 2.76
N LEU A 163 9.47 -5.14 1.52
CA LEU A 163 9.00 -6.51 1.25
C LEU A 163 9.99 -7.56 1.77
N ALA A 164 11.29 -7.31 1.55
CA ALA A 164 12.36 -8.16 2.04
C ALA A 164 12.44 -8.18 3.57
N MET A 165 12.16 -7.05 4.23
CA MET A 165 12.04 -7.00 5.69
C MET A 165 10.93 -7.92 6.20
N TYR A 166 9.76 -7.92 5.58
CA TYR A 166 8.68 -8.85 5.96
C TYR A 166 9.10 -10.30 5.77
N ALA A 167 9.74 -10.62 4.64
CA ALA A 167 10.23 -11.96 4.39
C ALA A 167 11.30 -12.39 5.40
N ASN A 168 12.22 -11.50 5.76
CA ASN A 168 13.24 -11.76 6.79
C ASN A 168 12.64 -11.92 8.21
N LEU A 169 11.45 -11.36 8.46
CA LEU A 169 10.68 -11.60 9.69
C LEU A 169 9.93 -12.94 9.69
N GLY A 170 10.07 -13.76 8.63
CA GLY A 170 9.47 -15.08 8.50
C GLY A 170 8.07 -15.09 7.88
N TYR A 171 7.64 -14.03 7.22
CA TYR A 171 6.38 -13.97 6.47
C TYR A 171 6.62 -14.25 5.00
N ALA A 172 5.82 -15.09 4.36
CA ALA A 172 5.72 -15.05 2.91
C ALA A 172 5.05 -13.73 2.49
N VAL A 173 5.43 -13.20 1.33
CA VAL A 173 4.84 -11.95 0.81
C VAL A 173 4.32 -12.21 -0.60
N VAL A 174 3.08 -11.84 -0.91
CA VAL A 174 2.60 -11.70 -2.27
C VAL A 174 2.35 -10.22 -2.56
N ALA A 175 2.99 -9.69 -3.60
CA ALA A 175 2.83 -8.31 -4.06
C ALA A 175 2.19 -8.35 -5.45
N THR A 176 0.89 -8.05 -5.52
CA THR A 176 0.17 -7.96 -6.81
C THR A 176 0.62 -6.75 -7.58
N ASP A 177 0.63 -6.84 -8.93
CA ASP A 177 0.89 -5.70 -9.81
C ASP A 177 -0.36 -4.84 -10.04
N TYR A 178 -1.54 -5.33 -9.70
CA TYR A 178 -2.87 -4.91 -10.12
C TYR A 178 -3.15 -5.14 -11.61
N SER A 179 -4.42 -5.19 -11.95
CA SER A 179 -4.90 -5.28 -13.34
C SER A 179 -4.43 -4.09 -14.18
N GLY A 180 -4.05 -4.38 -15.43
CA GLY A 180 -3.52 -3.40 -16.37
C GLY A 180 -2.01 -3.12 -16.24
N LEU A 181 -1.35 -3.65 -15.20
CA LEU A 181 0.10 -3.62 -15.04
C LEU A 181 0.68 -5.03 -15.24
N GLY A 182 1.82 -5.15 -15.93
CA GLY A 182 2.46 -6.43 -16.25
C GLY A 182 1.64 -7.26 -17.22
N ALA A 183 0.65 -7.99 -16.74
CA ALA A 183 -0.27 -8.76 -17.58
C ALA A 183 -1.08 -7.87 -18.54
N ASP A 184 -1.46 -8.43 -19.70
CA ASP A 184 -2.29 -7.72 -20.68
C ASP A 184 -3.77 -7.84 -20.31
N SER A 185 -4.22 -7.00 -19.40
CA SER A 185 -5.57 -6.97 -18.85
C SER A 185 -6.27 -5.61 -19.02
N GLY A 186 -5.87 -4.85 -20.03
CA GLY A 186 -6.43 -3.52 -20.31
C GLY A 186 -5.67 -2.38 -19.70
N LYS A 187 -6.36 -1.28 -19.36
CA LYS A 187 -5.72 -0.10 -18.75
C LYS A 187 -5.72 -0.19 -17.23
N PRO A 188 -4.63 0.21 -16.57
CA PRO A 188 -4.60 0.29 -15.11
C PRO A 188 -5.66 1.25 -14.59
N VAL A 189 -6.28 0.88 -13.46
CA VAL A 189 -7.32 1.70 -12.82
C VAL A 189 -7.02 1.96 -11.36
N LEU A 190 -7.27 3.20 -10.92
CA LEU A 190 -7.22 3.59 -9.50
C LEU A 190 -8.57 3.31 -8.82
N ASP A 191 -9.04 2.07 -8.91
CA ASP A 191 -10.33 1.66 -8.35
C ASP A 191 -10.11 0.75 -7.14
N MET A 192 -10.48 1.25 -5.95
CA MET A 192 -10.21 0.54 -4.69
C MET A 192 -10.82 -0.87 -4.65
N GLN A 193 -11.98 -1.07 -5.28
CA GLN A 193 -12.65 -2.37 -5.28
C GLN A 193 -11.95 -3.37 -6.21
N SER A 194 -11.60 -2.96 -7.43
CA SER A 194 -10.85 -3.80 -8.37
C SER A 194 -9.48 -4.17 -7.79
N ASN A 195 -8.77 -3.18 -7.24
CA ASN A 195 -7.46 -3.40 -6.62
C ASN A 195 -7.54 -4.33 -5.40
N ALA A 196 -8.63 -4.26 -4.62
CA ALA A 196 -8.85 -5.18 -3.50
C ALA A 196 -9.07 -6.63 -3.97
N LEU A 197 -9.79 -6.83 -5.08
CA LEU A 197 -9.98 -8.16 -5.66
C LEU A 197 -8.66 -8.74 -6.17
N ASP A 198 -7.81 -7.91 -6.80
CA ASP A 198 -6.47 -8.32 -7.20
C ASP A 198 -5.62 -8.76 -6.01
N VAL A 199 -5.70 -8.05 -4.87
CA VAL A 199 -5.02 -8.45 -3.62
C VAL A 199 -5.58 -9.76 -3.08
N ILE A 200 -6.90 -9.91 -2.98
CA ILE A 200 -7.55 -11.11 -2.42
C ILE A 200 -7.21 -12.35 -3.26
N TYR A 201 -7.31 -12.25 -4.56
CA TYR A 201 -7.09 -13.39 -5.46
C TYR A 201 -5.62 -13.74 -5.63
N SER A 202 -4.69 -12.79 -5.43
CA SER A 202 -3.26 -13.07 -5.37
C SER A 202 -2.90 -14.02 -4.22
N VAL A 203 -3.64 -13.98 -3.11
CA VAL A 203 -3.44 -14.88 -1.95
C VAL A 203 -3.66 -16.34 -2.34
N LEU A 204 -4.75 -16.62 -3.07
CA LEU A 204 -5.07 -17.98 -3.53
C LEU A 204 -4.01 -18.48 -4.51
N ALA A 205 -3.62 -17.63 -5.47
CA ALA A 205 -2.61 -17.94 -6.46
C ALA A 205 -1.22 -18.16 -5.83
N ALA A 206 -0.85 -17.36 -4.84
CA ALA A 206 0.42 -17.52 -4.11
C ALA A 206 0.49 -18.87 -3.38
N ARG A 207 -0.61 -19.29 -2.74
CA ARG A 207 -0.70 -20.62 -2.10
C ARG A 207 -0.62 -21.76 -3.10
N ALA A 208 -1.22 -21.60 -4.28
CA ALA A 208 -1.12 -22.58 -5.34
C ALA A 208 0.31 -22.71 -5.89
N ALA A 209 1.03 -21.57 -6.02
CA ALA A 209 2.41 -21.54 -6.49
C ALA A 209 3.41 -22.02 -5.42
N VAL A 210 3.12 -21.78 -4.13
CA VAL A 210 4.00 -22.11 -2.99
C VAL A 210 3.16 -22.81 -1.90
N PRO A 211 3.03 -24.15 -1.95
CA PRO A 211 2.19 -24.91 -1.02
C PRO A 211 2.58 -24.80 0.46
N GLN A 212 3.77 -24.31 0.77
CA GLN A 212 4.24 -24.07 2.13
C GLN A 212 3.66 -22.79 2.75
N ILE A 213 2.94 -21.96 1.99
CA ILE A 213 2.22 -20.79 2.52
C ILE A 213 0.98 -21.29 3.27
N GLY A 214 0.91 -20.92 4.56
CA GLY A 214 -0.21 -21.28 5.43
C GLY A 214 -1.48 -20.48 5.14
N PRO A 215 -2.57 -20.80 5.86
CA PRO A 215 -3.89 -20.20 5.57
C PRO A 215 -4.03 -18.74 6.05
N LYS A 216 -3.31 -18.32 7.10
CA LYS A 216 -3.48 -16.99 7.70
C LYS A 216 -2.81 -15.89 6.87
N TRP A 217 -3.51 -14.77 6.67
CA TRP A 217 -2.98 -13.65 5.92
C TRP A 217 -3.50 -12.29 6.37
N ILE A 218 -2.75 -11.25 6.03
CA ILE A 218 -3.04 -9.82 6.29
C ILE A 218 -2.78 -9.05 5.01
N ALA A 219 -3.62 -8.04 4.69
CA ALA A 219 -3.33 -7.08 3.64
C ALA A 219 -2.56 -5.88 4.21
N VAL A 220 -1.58 -5.37 3.46
CA VAL A 220 -0.80 -4.19 3.83
C VAL A 220 -0.65 -3.29 2.62
N GLY A 221 -0.94 -2.00 2.75
CA GLY A 221 -0.77 -1.08 1.64
C GLY A 221 -0.64 0.39 2.04
N PRO A 222 0.23 1.14 1.36
CA PRO A 222 0.33 2.59 1.45
C PRO A 222 -0.37 3.28 0.28
N PHE A 223 -0.81 4.52 0.45
CA PHE A 223 -1.38 5.41 -0.58
C PHE A 223 -2.52 4.75 -1.38
N GLN A 224 -2.36 4.47 -2.67
CA GLN A 224 -3.32 3.69 -3.46
C GLN A 224 -3.57 2.34 -2.80
N GLY A 225 -2.51 1.68 -2.34
CA GLY A 225 -2.59 0.41 -1.63
C GLY A 225 -3.33 0.49 -0.30
N ALA A 226 -3.35 1.65 0.37
CA ALA A 226 -4.14 1.85 1.57
C ALA A 226 -5.64 1.79 1.29
N LEU A 227 -6.10 2.39 0.18
CA LEU A 227 -7.48 2.27 -0.27
C LEU A 227 -7.84 0.82 -0.65
N ALA A 228 -6.93 0.11 -1.33
CA ALA A 228 -7.10 -1.30 -1.63
C ALA A 228 -7.18 -2.14 -0.34
N ALA A 229 -6.30 -1.91 0.64
CA ALA A 229 -6.30 -2.60 1.93
C ALA A 229 -7.58 -2.35 2.75
N VAL A 230 -8.13 -1.13 2.71
CA VAL A 230 -9.45 -0.83 3.28
C VAL A 230 -10.54 -1.58 2.54
N ALA A 231 -10.53 -1.57 1.20
CA ALA A 231 -11.53 -2.26 0.39
C ALA A 231 -11.48 -3.79 0.56
N VAL A 232 -10.30 -4.38 0.83
CA VAL A 232 -10.19 -5.79 1.25
C VAL A 232 -10.97 -6.04 2.54
N ALA A 233 -10.86 -5.15 3.52
CA ALA A 233 -11.59 -5.30 4.79
C ALA A 233 -13.10 -5.06 4.64
N GLU A 234 -13.53 -4.27 3.67
CA GLU A 234 -14.94 -4.01 3.32
C GLU A 234 -15.52 -5.04 2.33
N SER A 235 -14.68 -5.94 1.78
CA SER A 235 -15.07 -6.90 0.75
C SER A 235 -16.04 -7.95 1.27
N GLU A 236 -16.99 -8.32 0.43
CA GLU A 236 -17.90 -9.45 0.66
C GLU A 236 -17.25 -10.81 0.32
N VAL A 237 -16.13 -10.81 -0.41
CA VAL A 237 -15.31 -12.00 -0.65
C VAL A 237 -14.62 -12.39 0.65
N ARG A 238 -15.14 -13.43 1.31
CA ARG A 238 -14.72 -13.84 2.65
C ARG A 238 -13.69 -14.96 2.61
N ASP A 239 -12.60 -14.76 3.33
CA ASP A 239 -11.68 -15.82 3.75
C ASP A 239 -11.63 -15.81 5.29
N PRO A 240 -12.00 -16.91 5.98
CA PRO A 240 -11.97 -16.98 7.44
C PRO A 240 -10.54 -16.83 8.01
N ASN A 241 -9.53 -16.98 7.19
CA ASN A 241 -8.14 -16.83 7.55
C ASN A 241 -7.57 -15.42 7.32
N TYR A 242 -8.38 -14.50 6.79
CA TYR A 242 -8.04 -13.10 6.70
C TYR A 242 -8.15 -12.41 8.06
N LEU A 243 -7.04 -11.84 8.54
CA LEU A 243 -6.92 -11.34 9.93
C LEU A 243 -7.00 -9.82 10.03
N GLY A 244 -7.06 -9.11 8.92
CA GLY A 244 -7.21 -7.66 8.87
C GLY A 244 -6.23 -6.98 7.93
N SER A 245 -6.31 -5.64 7.87
CA SER A 245 -5.46 -4.81 7.00
C SER A 245 -4.71 -3.73 7.76
N VAL A 246 -3.55 -3.35 7.20
CA VAL A 246 -2.80 -2.13 7.53
C VAL A 246 -2.87 -1.18 6.34
N ALA A 247 -3.38 0.03 6.56
CA ALA A 247 -3.54 1.08 5.57
C ALA A 247 -2.76 2.32 6.02
N THR A 248 -1.67 2.65 5.32
CA THR A 248 -0.76 3.74 5.71
C THR A 248 -0.81 4.85 4.68
N SER A 249 -1.16 6.07 5.09
CA SER A 249 -1.42 7.25 4.25
C SER A 249 -2.54 7.02 3.22
N GLY A 250 -3.12 8.09 2.73
CA GLY A 250 -4.05 8.02 1.60
C GLY A 250 -5.48 7.59 1.90
N VAL A 251 -5.82 7.26 3.15
CA VAL A 251 -7.21 6.88 3.50
C VAL A 251 -8.06 8.15 3.64
N ALA A 252 -8.68 8.55 2.55
CA ALA A 252 -9.56 9.72 2.49
C ALA A 252 -10.64 9.54 1.41
N ASP A 253 -11.67 10.39 1.47
CA ASP A 253 -12.69 10.44 0.43
C ASP A 253 -12.09 10.93 -0.88
N ALA A 254 -12.43 10.26 -1.98
CA ALA A 254 -11.81 10.52 -3.27
C ALA A 254 -12.07 11.97 -3.75
N GLN A 255 -13.31 12.44 -3.72
CA GLN A 255 -13.63 13.77 -4.25
C GLN A 255 -12.80 14.88 -3.60
N PRO A 256 -12.82 15.10 -2.27
CA PRO A 256 -12.02 16.16 -1.65
C PRO A 256 -10.50 15.95 -1.83
N ALA A 257 -10.02 14.70 -1.96
CA ALA A 257 -8.62 14.44 -2.24
C ALA A 257 -8.22 14.92 -3.65
N TYR A 258 -9.00 14.59 -4.67
CA TYR A 258 -8.72 15.01 -6.04
C TYR A 258 -8.93 16.51 -6.27
N GLU A 259 -9.95 17.13 -5.64
CA GLU A 259 -10.11 18.59 -5.65
C GLU A 259 -8.91 19.30 -5.02
N ARG A 260 -8.37 18.73 -3.94
CA ARG A 260 -7.15 19.24 -3.31
C ARG A 260 -5.90 19.06 -4.20
N PHE A 261 -5.79 17.96 -4.92
CA PHE A 261 -4.70 17.75 -5.90
C PHE A 261 -4.76 18.81 -6.98
N ALA A 262 -5.95 19.21 -7.45
CA ALA A 262 -6.13 20.26 -8.45
C ALA A 262 -5.60 21.65 -8.01
N LEU A 263 -5.56 21.90 -6.70
CA LEU A 263 -5.14 23.19 -6.13
C LEU A 263 -3.63 23.23 -5.78
N ARG A 264 -2.87 22.17 -6.11
CA ARG A 264 -1.50 22.01 -5.63
C ARG A 264 -0.45 22.02 -6.76
N SER A 265 0.77 21.57 -6.41
CA SER A 265 1.93 21.54 -7.31
C SER A 265 1.70 20.67 -8.54
N PRO A 266 2.49 20.87 -9.62
CA PRO A 266 2.43 20.03 -10.83
C PRO A 266 2.53 18.52 -10.56
N SER A 267 3.33 18.10 -9.56
CA SER A 267 3.46 16.69 -9.17
C SER A 267 2.18 16.08 -8.61
N SER A 268 1.37 16.87 -7.90
CA SER A 268 0.04 16.43 -7.42
C SER A 268 -0.99 16.46 -8.55
N ASN A 269 -0.92 17.47 -9.42
CA ASN A 269 -1.86 17.67 -10.50
C ASN A 269 -1.86 16.51 -11.51
N ARG A 270 -0.72 15.83 -11.73
CA ARG A 270 -0.67 14.66 -12.61
C ARG A 270 -1.67 13.57 -12.24
N MET A 271 -2.06 13.47 -10.96
CA MET A 271 -3.08 12.53 -10.50
C MET A 271 -4.45 12.78 -11.15
N LEU A 272 -4.71 13.99 -11.64
CA LEU A 272 -5.92 14.32 -12.40
C LEU A 272 -5.88 13.76 -13.81
N LEU A 273 -4.70 13.70 -14.43
CA LEU A 273 -4.50 13.03 -15.72
C LEU A 273 -4.70 11.51 -15.58
N VAL A 274 -4.19 10.93 -14.49
CA VAL A 274 -4.40 9.52 -14.14
C VAL A 274 -5.88 9.26 -13.84
N LEU A 275 -6.56 10.17 -13.13
CA LEU A 275 -8.01 10.11 -12.92
C LEU A 275 -8.77 10.06 -14.25
N ALA A 276 -8.46 10.96 -15.19
CA ALA A 276 -9.11 10.97 -16.50
C ALA A 276 -8.91 9.64 -17.25
N SER A 277 -7.70 9.04 -17.17
CA SER A 277 -7.41 7.73 -17.74
C SER A 277 -8.20 6.60 -17.06
N THR A 278 -8.26 6.64 -15.72
CA THR A 278 -9.02 5.66 -14.94
C THR A 278 -10.52 5.73 -15.24
N VAL A 279 -11.09 6.95 -15.24
CA VAL A 279 -12.51 7.15 -15.55
C VAL A 279 -12.82 6.67 -16.98
N LYS A 280 -11.93 6.95 -17.95
CA LYS A 280 -12.08 6.45 -19.33
C LYS A 280 -12.03 4.93 -19.42
N ALA A 281 -11.18 4.28 -18.63
CA ALA A 281 -11.07 2.82 -18.61
C ALA A 281 -12.30 2.15 -17.96
N LEU A 282 -12.85 2.76 -16.90
CA LEU A 282 -14.04 2.24 -16.20
C LEU A 282 -15.35 2.53 -16.95
N TYR A 283 -15.39 3.65 -17.67
CA TYR A 283 -16.57 4.16 -18.37
C TYR A 283 -16.19 4.52 -19.80
N PRO A 284 -16.31 3.60 -20.76
CA PRO A 284 -15.93 3.83 -22.17
C PRO A 284 -16.65 5.01 -22.83
N GLU A 285 -17.83 5.41 -22.34
CA GLU A 285 -18.60 6.55 -22.81
C GLU A 285 -18.02 7.91 -22.38
N PHE A 286 -17.22 7.94 -21.30
CA PHE A 286 -16.54 9.16 -20.84
C PHE A 286 -15.59 9.65 -21.92
N GLN A 287 -15.66 10.94 -22.25
CA GLN A 287 -14.67 11.58 -23.11
C GLN A 287 -13.67 12.34 -22.24
N VAL A 288 -12.38 12.14 -22.51
CA VAL A 288 -11.30 12.84 -21.79
C VAL A 288 -11.46 14.36 -21.92
N SER A 289 -11.98 14.81 -23.06
CA SER A 289 -12.37 16.21 -23.30
C SER A 289 -13.49 16.72 -22.43
N ASP A 290 -14.21 15.88 -21.69
CA ASP A 290 -15.20 16.35 -20.69
C ASP A 290 -14.54 16.88 -19.42
N MET A 291 -13.29 16.50 -19.17
CA MET A 291 -12.51 16.89 -18.00
C MET A 291 -11.30 17.77 -18.35
N LEU A 292 -10.61 17.47 -19.45
CA LEU A 292 -9.37 18.11 -19.85
C LEU A 292 -9.59 19.05 -21.04
N LYS A 293 -8.91 20.19 -21.04
CA LYS A 293 -8.79 21.06 -22.22
C LYS A 293 -7.77 20.49 -23.21
N ASP A 294 -7.79 20.89 -24.46
CA ASP A 294 -6.89 20.40 -25.50
C ASP A 294 -5.40 20.59 -25.14
N ALA A 295 -5.06 21.69 -24.46
CA ALA A 295 -3.71 21.94 -23.98
C ALA A 295 -3.18 20.86 -23.01
N ALA A 296 -4.05 20.09 -22.33
CA ALA A 296 -3.65 19.00 -21.45
C ALA A 296 -3.38 17.67 -22.19
N LEU A 297 -3.84 17.51 -23.43
CA LEU A 297 -3.77 16.22 -24.12
C LEU A 297 -2.34 15.68 -24.30
N PRO A 298 -1.30 16.50 -24.62
CA PRO A 298 0.07 16.00 -24.66
C PRO A 298 0.56 15.47 -23.30
N ALA A 299 0.21 16.14 -22.20
CA ALA A 299 0.55 15.70 -20.85
C ALA A 299 -0.20 14.41 -20.49
N TYR A 300 -1.48 14.31 -20.83
CA TYR A 300 -2.31 13.11 -20.65
C TYR A 300 -1.71 11.90 -21.38
N GLN A 301 -1.31 12.05 -22.65
CA GLN A 301 -0.69 10.97 -23.42
C GLN A 301 0.62 10.50 -22.76
N ARG A 302 1.47 11.43 -22.31
CA ARG A 302 2.72 11.07 -21.62
C ARG A 302 2.46 10.29 -20.33
N VAL A 303 1.55 10.78 -19.46
CA VAL A 303 1.23 10.12 -18.18
C VAL A 303 0.69 8.72 -18.38
N THR A 304 -0.12 8.49 -19.41
CA THR A 304 -0.70 7.15 -19.69
C THR A 304 0.29 6.14 -20.28
N GLN A 305 1.50 6.58 -20.63
CA GLN A 305 2.56 5.75 -21.19
C GLN A 305 3.83 5.70 -20.31
N ALA A 306 3.90 6.51 -19.26
CA ALA A 306 5.05 6.67 -18.40
C ALA A 306 4.90 5.96 -17.06
N CYS A 307 6.02 5.59 -16.47
CA CYS A 307 6.08 5.10 -15.10
C CYS A 307 6.37 6.26 -14.13
N GLY A 308 5.96 6.10 -12.88
CA GLY A 308 6.18 7.10 -11.84
C GLY A 308 7.67 7.42 -11.63
N GLY A 309 8.01 8.70 -11.54
CA GLY A 309 9.40 9.18 -11.39
C GLY A 309 10.13 9.46 -12.70
N GLU A 310 9.52 9.24 -13.87
CA GLU A 310 9.96 9.79 -15.14
C GLU A 310 9.54 11.28 -15.22
N THR A 311 10.13 12.03 -16.17
CA THR A 311 9.90 13.47 -16.31
C THR A 311 8.43 13.85 -16.17
N GLU A 312 8.15 14.69 -15.16
CA GLU A 312 6.79 15.14 -14.92
C GLU A 312 6.29 15.98 -16.10
N PRO A 313 5.11 15.67 -16.65
CA PRO A 313 4.54 16.49 -17.71
C PRO A 313 4.17 17.86 -17.15
N GLU A 314 4.36 18.89 -17.97
CA GLU A 314 3.84 20.21 -17.67
C GLU A 314 2.30 20.16 -17.68
N PHE A 315 1.70 20.32 -16.52
CA PHE A 315 0.26 20.29 -16.34
C PHE A 315 -0.14 21.22 -15.19
N SER A 316 -1.11 22.09 -15.43
CA SER A 316 -1.69 22.98 -14.44
C SER A 316 -3.20 22.79 -14.34
N ASN A 317 -3.81 23.24 -13.24
CA ASN A 317 -5.26 23.17 -13.06
C ASN A 317 -6.03 24.05 -14.08
N GLU A 318 -5.38 25.06 -14.70
CA GLU A 318 -5.96 25.84 -15.79
C GLU A 318 -6.27 24.99 -17.03
N MET A 319 -5.62 23.84 -17.17
CA MET A 319 -5.86 22.87 -18.23
C MET A 319 -7.06 21.95 -17.94
N LEU A 320 -7.70 22.06 -16.75
CA LEU A 320 -8.95 21.41 -16.45
C LEU A 320 -10.14 22.24 -16.98
N LYS A 321 -11.21 21.58 -17.35
CA LYS A 321 -12.48 22.25 -17.63
C LYS A 321 -13.17 22.67 -16.34
N PRO A 322 -13.79 23.85 -16.29
CA PRO A 322 -14.59 24.24 -15.12
C PRO A 322 -15.70 23.20 -14.84
N GLY A 323 -15.86 22.81 -13.58
CA GLY A 323 -16.89 21.85 -13.19
C GLY A 323 -16.60 20.40 -13.58
N TRP A 324 -15.36 20.06 -13.89
CA TRP A 324 -14.94 18.68 -14.24
C TRP A 324 -15.33 17.68 -13.17
N GLU A 325 -15.29 18.06 -11.90
CA GLU A 325 -15.69 17.27 -10.73
C GLU A 325 -17.18 16.93 -10.73
N ASN A 326 -18.00 17.68 -11.49
CA ASN A 326 -19.42 17.48 -11.62
C ASN A 326 -19.83 16.53 -12.77
N ASN A 327 -18.86 16.09 -13.62
CA ASN A 327 -19.12 15.09 -14.62
C ASN A 327 -19.70 13.81 -13.98
N ARG A 328 -20.75 13.22 -14.57
CA ARG A 328 -21.43 12.06 -13.99
C ARG A 328 -20.51 10.86 -13.72
N PHE A 329 -19.58 10.59 -14.62
CA PHE A 329 -18.67 9.46 -14.51
C PHE A 329 -17.56 9.72 -13.46
N VAL A 330 -17.12 10.97 -13.34
CA VAL A 330 -16.19 11.40 -12.28
C VAL A 330 -16.86 11.29 -10.92
N LYS A 331 -18.11 11.73 -10.77
CA LYS A 331 -18.89 11.57 -9.53
C LYS A 331 -19.10 10.11 -9.15
N GLU A 332 -19.39 9.26 -10.14
CA GLU A 332 -19.54 7.83 -9.90
C GLU A 332 -18.22 7.20 -9.45
N PHE A 333 -17.10 7.57 -10.09
CA PHE A 333 -15.76 7.17 -9.64
C PHE A 333 -15.50 7.62 -8.20
N PHE A 334 -15.79 8.87 -7.85
CA PHE A 334 -15.61 9.36 -6.49
C PHE A 334 -16.47 8.58 -5.49
N SER A 335 -17.72 8.34 -5.82
CA SER A 335 -18.63 7.57 -4.96
C SER A 335 -18.05 6.18 -4.65
N ARG A 336 -17.65 5.43 -5.68
CA ARG A 336 -17.14 4.07 -5.50
C ARG A 336 -15.73 3.98 -4.88
N ASN A 337 -14.96 5.09 -4.88
CA ASN A 337 -13.64 5.19 -4.27
C ASN A 337 -13.65 5.96 -2.94
N THR A 338 -14.78 5.99 -2.28
CA THR A 338 -14.93 6.58 -0.95
C THR A 338 -14.99 5.47 0.11
N PRO A 339 -13.96 5.31 0.97
CA PRO A 339 -13.93 4.30 2.03
C PRO A 339 -15.02 4.50 3.06
N GLY A 340 -15.43 3.44 3.76
CA GLY A 340 -16.40 3.52 4.86
C GLY A 340 -17.86 3.65 4.41
N GLN A 341 -18.16 3.31 3.17
CA GLN A 341 -19.56 3.14 2.71
C GLN A 341 -20.10 1.77 3.08
N LYS A 342 -19.24 0.78 3.24
CA LYS A 342 -19.55 -0.54 3.76
C LYS A 342 -18.87 -0.73 5.11
N ARG A 343 -19.43 -1.62 5.92
CA ARG A 343 -18.78 -2.03 7.17
C ARG A 343 -17.50 -2.78 6.87
N ALA A 344 -16.39 -2.40 7.48
CA ALA A 344 -15.21 -3.22 7.53
C ALA A 344 -15.49 -4.50 8.34
N LEU A 345 -15.41 -5.65 7.69
CA LEU A 345 -15.74 -6.97 8.27
C LEU A 345 -14.58 -7.55 9.07
N SER A 346 -13.38 -6.99 8.90
CA SER A 346 -12.15 -7.39 9.59
C SER A 346 -11.44 -6.16 10.17
N PRO A 347 -10.56 -6.34 11.18
CA PRO A 347 -9.87 -5.24 11.83
C PRO A 347 -8.99 -4.45 10.88
N LEU A 348 -8.91 -3.14 11.11
CA LEU A 348 -8.05 -2.21 10.37
C LEU A 348 -7.10 -1.48 11.32
N LEU A 349 -5.83 -1.37 10.89
CA LEU A 349 -4.91 -0.36 11.36
C LEU A 349 -4.81 0.72 10.29
N VAL A 350 -5.25 1.93 10.59
CA VAL A 350 -5.14 3.10 9.71
C VAL A 350 -4.11 4.05 10.30
N ILE A 351 -3.17 4.50 9.48
CA ILE A 351 -2.06 5.36 9.90
C ILE A 351 -1.98 6.58 9.00
N SER A 352 -1.81 7.77 9.58
CA SER A 352 -1.69 9.04 8.87
C SER A 352 -0.60 9.91 9.45
N GLY A 353 0.18 10.60 8.60
CA GLY A 353 1.06 11.70 8.99
C GLY A 353 0.25 12.99 9.14
N GLU A 354 0.52 13.79 10.18
CA GLU A 354 -0.26 15.01 10.45
C GLU A 354 0.04 16.15 9.49
N VAL A 355 1.27 16.23 9.00
CA VAL A 355 1.69 17.30 8.08
C VAL A 355 1.69 16.87 6.60
N ASP A 356 0.95 15.79 6.27
CA ASP A 356 0.76 15.37 4.88
C ASP A 356 0.09 16.48 4.08
N PRO A 357 0.80 17.07 3.11
CA PRO A 357 0.24 18.16 2.35
C PRO A 357 -0.86 17.71 1.38
N ALA A 358 -0.85 16.48 0.90
CA ALA A 358 -1.79 15.96 -0.09
C ALA A 358 -3.08 15.47 0.57
N ILE A 359 -2.96 14.65 1.60
CA ILE A 359 -4.07 14.10 2.37
C ILE A 359 -3.82 14.35 3.87
N PRO A 360 -4.11 15.56 4.37
CA PRO A 360 -3.96 15.89 5.78
C PRO A 360 -4.71 14.92 6.69
N SER A 361 -4.20 14.72 7.90
CA SER A 361 -4.75 13.74 8.85
C SER A 361 -6.21 13.98 9.20
N ASP A 362 -6.71 15.22 9.14
CA ASP A 362 -8.12 15.54 9.36
C ASP A 362 -9.06 14.95 8.29
N MET A 363 -8.59 14.81 7.04
CA MET A 363 -9.33 14.10 5.99
C MET A 363 -9.44 12.60 6.31
N SER A 364 -8.33 11.99 6.71
CA SER A 364 -8.31 10.59 7.15
C SER A 364 -9.18 10.39 8.39
N GLU A 365 -9.14 11.31 9.35
CA GLU A 365 -9.94 11.25 10.58
C GLU A 365 -11.45 11.27 10.28
N ARG A 366 -11.92 12.14 9.38
CA ARG A 366 -13.33 12.16 8.95
C ARG A 366 -13.76 10.84 8.30
N THR A 367 -12.90 10.28 7.44
CA THR A 367 -13.16 9.00 6.79
C THR A 367 -13.21 7.86 7.82
N VAL A 368 -12.22 7.80 8.73
CA VAL A 368 -12.19 6.81 9.82
C VAL A 368 -13.41 6.94 10.73
N ALA A 369 -13.82 8.15 11.09
CA ALA A 369 -15.02 8.35 11.90
C ALA A 369 -16.28 7.80 11.23
N ARG A 370 -16.41 7.94 9.89
CA ARG A 370 -17.49 7.30 9.13
C ARG A 370 -17.38 5.78 9.15
N MET A 371 -16.20 5.23 8.95
CA MET A 371 -15.96 3.77 9.02
C MET A 371 -16.28 3.20 10.42
N CYS A 372 -15.98 3.95 11.48
CA CYS A 372 -16.36 3.60 12.86
C CYS A 372 -17.88 3.57 13.03
N LYS A 373 -18.60 4.56 12.49
CA LYS A 373 -20.09 4.59 12.53
C LYS A 373 -20.74 3.40 11.84
N GLN A 374 -20.06 2.83 10.83
CA GLN A 374 -20.47 1.58 10.17
C GLN A 374 -20.18 0.33 11.01
N GLY A 375 -19.59 0.49 12.20
CA GLY A 375 -19.24 -0.61 13.11
C GLY A 375 -17.95 -1.34 12.74
N GLY A 376 -17.05 -0.70 12.02
CA GLY A 376 -15.70 -1.21 11.78
C GLY A 376 -14.86 -1.24 13.07
N ARG A 377 -13.98 -2.23 13.20
CA ARG A 377 -13.00 -2.29 14.29
C ARG A 377 -11.68 -1.67 13.81
N ILE A 378 -11.45 -0.41 14.15
CA ILE A 378 -10.36 0.39 13.59
C ILE A 378 -9.47 0.92 14.71
N LEU A 379 -8.17 0.74 14.55
CA LEU A 379 -7.14 1.49 15.27
C LEU A 379 -6.62 2.57 14.34
N PHE A 380 -6.87 3.84 14.68
CA PHE A 380 -6.34 4.98 13.94
C PHE A 380 -5.18 5.62 14.70
N LEU A 381 -4.02 5.69 14.05
CA LEU A 381 -2.81 6.32 14.59
C LEU A 381 -2.44 7.53 13.75
N LYS A 382 -2.19 8.66 14.42
CA LYS A 382 -1.65 9.90 13.82
C LYS A 382 -0.22 10.10 14.28
N TYR A 383 0.66 10.41 13.35
CA TYR A 383 2.05 10.67 13.62
C TYR A 383 2.33 12.16 13.45
N PRO A 384 2.70 12.88 14.54
CA PRO A 384 2.97 14.31 14.47
C PRO A 384 4.24 14.58 13.64
N ASP A 385 4.30 15.77 13.06
CA ASP A 385 5.46 16.34 12.37
C ASP A 385 6.02 15.50 11.19
N VAL A 386 5.27 14.51 10.69
CA VAL A 386 5.66 13.72 9.52
C VAL A 386 4.61 13.80 8.42
N ASP A 387 5.09 13.79 7.19
CA ASP A 387 4.26 13.75 5.98
C ASP A 387 3.93 12.30 5.57
N ALA A 388 3.32 12.16 4.39
CA ALA A 388 2.95 10.88 3.82
C ALA A 388 4.13 9.92 3.60
N SER A 389 5.31 10.44 3.29
CA SER A 389 6.51 9.63 3.06
C SER A 389 7.21 9.30 4.38
N GLY A 390 7.31 10.27 5.27
CA GLY A 390 7.92 10.11 6.59
C GLY A 390 7.18 9.10 7.47
N VAL A 391 5.84 9.08 7.40
CA VAL A 391 5.03 8.17 8.20
C VAL A 391 5.26 6.69 7.85
N MET A 392 5.68 6.39 6.62
CA MET A 392 6.02 5.02 6.22
C MET A 392 7.15 4.43 7.07
N GLY A 393 8.20 5.21 7.31
CA GLY A 393 9.32 4.81 8.17
C GLY A 393 8.98 4.90 9.67
N ALA A 394 8.37 6.00 10.09
CA ALA A 394 8.05 6.27 11.48
C ALA A 394 7.12 5.21 12.10
N SER A 395 6.19 4.66 11.32
CA SER A 395 5.17 3.72 11.79
C SER A 395 5.53 2.24 11.66
N VAL A 396 6.70 1.89 11.12
CA VAL A 396 7.08 0.48 10.87
C VAL A 396 6.98 -0.38 12.13
N ALA A 397 7.41 0.12 13.28
CA ALA A 397 7.37 -0.62 14.55
C ALA A 397 5.92 -0.96 14.96
N ASP A 398 5.01 0.01 14.86
CA ASP A 398 3.61 -0.19 15.18
C ASP A 398 2.91 -1.12 14.18
N GLN A 399 3.23 -0.98 12.89
CA GLN A 399 2.72 -1.91 11.87
C GLN A 399 3.15 -3.35 12.16
N ILE A 400 4.44 -3.60 12.41
CA ILE A 400 4.98 -4.93 12.72
C ILE A 400 4.36 -5.48 14.01
N SER A 401 4.24 -4.66 15.05
CA SER A 401 3.63 -5.05 16.32
C SER A 401 2.18 -5.48 16.13
N TRP A 402 1.40 -4.69 15.38
CA TRP A 402 0.01 -5.01 15.08
C TRP A 402 -0.10 -6.29 14.24
N ILE A 403 0.71 -6.46 13.19
CA ILE A 403 0.76 -7.65 12.34
C ILE A 403 1.07 -8.91 13.17
N LYS A 404 2.13 -8.87 13.99
CA LYS A 404 2.50 -9.97 14.89
C LYS A 404 1.37 -10.36 15.83
N ALA A 405 0.70 -9.37 16.43
CA ALA A 405 -0.41 -9.60 17.33
C ALA A 405 -1.60 -10.27 16.62
N ARG A 406 -1.89 -9.90 15.35
CA ARG A 406 -2.95 -10.56 14.56
C ARG A 406 -2.62 -12.01 14.27
N PHE A 407 -1.42 -12.30 13.80
CA PHE A 407 -1.01 -13.68 13.54
C PHE A 407 -0.95 -14.55 14.79
N ALA A 408 -0.64 -13.96 15.95
CA ALA A 408 -0.68 -14.63 17.24
C ALA A 408 -2.11 -14.83 17.79
N GLY A 409 -3.14 -14.31 17.14
CA GLY A 409 -4.54 -14.47 17.52
C GLY A 409 -5.03 -13.53 18.63
N TYR A 410 -4.26 -12.52 19.02
CA TYR A 410 -4.72 -11.53 20.00
C TYR A 410 -5.87 -10.69 19.42
N ALA A 411 -6.78 -10.21 20.26
CA ALA A 411 -7.87 -9.34 19.85
C ALA A 411 -7.34 -8.01 19.28
N ALA A 412 -7.90 -7.56 18.14
CA ALA A 412 -7.49 -6.30 17.55
C ALA A 412 -7.85 -5.13 18.47
N PRO A 413 -6.92 -4.20 18.74
CA PRO A 413 -7.29 -2.95 19.40
C PRO A 413 -8.14 -2.09 18.45
N GLY A 414 -8.87 -1.12 19.00
CA GLY A 414 -9.61 -0.13 18.25
C GLY A 414 -9.83 1.11 19.12
N ASN A 415 -9.86 2.27 18.48
CA ASN A 415 -10.12 3.56 19.13
C ASN A 415 -11.28 4.32 18.46
N CYS A 416 -12.19 3.61 17.80
CA CYS A 416 -13.48 4.14 17.38
C CYS A 416 -14.23 4.69 18.60
N ARG A 417 -14.72 5.94 18.50
CA ARG A 417 -15.55 6.62 19.51
C ARG A 417 -16.94 6.85 18.96
#